data_daf73c3222a1adf0424582417481e901
#
_entry.id   daf73c3222a1adf0424582417481e901
#
_cell.length_a   1.000
_cell.length_b   1.000
_cell.length_c   1.000
_cell.angle_alpha   90.00
_cell.angle_beta   90.00
_cell.angle_gamma   90.00
#
_symmetry.space_group_name_H-M   'P 1'
#
loop_
_entity.id
_entity.type
_entity.pdbx_description
1 polymer ?
#
loop_
_entity_poly.entity_id
_entity_poly.type
_entity_poly.pdbx_seq_one_letter_code
_entity_poly.pdbx_strand_id
1 'polypeptide(L)'
;MAAFLLLGRIIEKMFQQQKYFILILAIILCASTGFGQDTDDEIEYVPEFRLEYRNRIYNDKIHTVNFHKGGSSAGLPIINLNGGEKLELAFDDFSMKVEDLNYKIVHCDNEWNPSEIQYFQYIAGSDEPFLNNYTFSTAFNQSYVQYKLYLPNEEIRFRVSGNYVVYVYRNGDPTKLLLSHRFYITEDKVLIKAKVHPAFNPAFRDKKHEIDFAIDFSKYQIINPADAIKVTLIQNNRTDNAITDLKPLFISNSTLEYNHNGPNSFWAGNEQRFADLRNLNLKSENIDGFITRSDSTHVFIIPMKERRMHRQGNLQGSLYGGRVIGSKSFNHTTASDIDYCMVYFYLNQENKDPNGDFYVFGELSNFEFSERFKMIYEPEKKRYRLAAYLKQGMYNWQILYSKDGLTGDVNRIENSFTDAENSYSILVYHKDITADYVRLIKHTALFFPSEQSQFRFNLNRD
;
A
#
# COMPACT_ATOMS: atom_id res chain seq x y z
N MET A 1 76.42 -33.14 24.58
CA MET A 1 74.97 -32.99 24.92
C MET A 1 74.29 -31.86 24.14
N ALA A 2 74.96 -30.73 23.90
CA ALA A 2 74.33 -29.58 23.12
C ALA A 2 74.08 -29.87 21.64
N ALA A 3 74.96 -30.71 20.96
CA ALA A 3 74.78 -31.01 19.53
C ALA A 3 73.53 -31.86 19.20
N PHE A 4 73.11 -32.73 20.10
CA PHE A 4 71.91 -33.55 19.94
C PHE A 4 70.60 -32.81 20.07
N LEU A 5 70.60 -31.78 20.91
CA LEU A 5 69.40 -30.87 21.05
C LEU A 5 69.22 -29.95 19.85
N LEU A 6 70.35 -29.53 19.17
CA LEU A 6 70.29 -28.72 17.96
C LEU A 6 69.74 -29.52 16.77
N LEU A 7 70.18 -30.81 16.65
CA LEU A 7 69.75 -31.68 15.57
C LEU A 7 68.24 -32.01 15.67
N GLY A 8 67.73 -32.23 16.89
CA GLY A 8 66.31 -32.45 17.15
C GLY A 8 65.42 -31.25 16.70
N ARG A 9 65.83 -30.03 17.01
CA ARG A 9 65.12 -28.80 16.59
C ARG A 9 65.13 -28.57 15.08
N ILE A 10 66.20 -28.96 14.39
CA ILE A 10 66.31 -28.85 12.93
C ILE A 10 65.36 -29.86 12.27
N ILE A 11 65.32 -31.08 12.77
CA ILE A 11 64.45 -32.14 12.26
C ILE A 11 62.98 -31.78 12.48
N GLU A 12 62.58 -31.23 13.63
CA GLU A 12 61.21 -30.76 13.89
C GLU A 12 60.82 -29.62 12.95
N LYS A 13 61.67 -28.65 12.72
CA LYS A 13 61.41 -27.59 11.74
C LYS A 13 61.27 -28.10 10.31
N MET A 14 62.05 -29.08 9.90
CA MET A 14 61.92 -29.70 8.58
C MET A 14 60.57 -30.45 8.43
N PHE A 15 60.15 -31.19 9.47
CA PHE A 15 58.86 -31.85 9.45
C PHE A 15 57.66 -30.89 9.47
N GLN A 16 57.79 -29.78 10.17
CA GLN A 16 56.80 -28.68 10.10
C GLN A 16 56.72 -28.07 8.71
N GLN A 17 57.82 -27.74 8.07
CA GLN A 17 57.86 -27.21 6.70
C GLN A 17 57.32 -28.21 5.67
N GLN A 18 57.56 -29.50 5.82
CA GLN A 18 57.02 -30.54 4.95
C GLN A 18 55.48 -30.68 5.07
N LYS A 19 54.93 -30.51 6.26
CA LYS A 19 53.49 -30.46 6.46
C LYS A 19 52.81 -29.28 5.79
N TYR A 20 53.43 -28.10 5.84
CA TYR A 20 52.91 -26.94 5.15
C TYR A 20 53.01 -27.04 3.61
N PHE A 21 54.08 -27.70 3.12
CA PHE A 21 54.24 -27.92 1.69
C PHE A 21 53.23 -28.92 1.13
N ILE A 22 52.91 -29.98 1.88
CA ILE A 22 51.84 -30.96 1.53
C ILE A 22 50.46 -30.31 1.60
N LEU A 23 50.21 -29.41 2.57
CA LEU A 23 48.94 -28.72 2.70
C LEU A 23 48.74 -27.74 1.55
N ILE A 24 49.76 -27.01 1.12
CA ILE A 24 49.75 -26.11 -0.03
C ILE A 24 49.56 -26.90 -1.33
N LEU A 25 50.21 -28.04 -1.49
CA LEU A 25 50.04 -28.89 -2.67
C LEU A 25 48.63 -29.50 -2.75
N ALA A 26 48.02 -29.85 -1.62
CA ALA A 26 46.65 -30.33 -1.54
C ALA A 26 45.64 -29.23 -1.90
N ILE A 27 45.88 -27.97 -1.51
CA ILE A 27 45.04 -26.80 -1.86
C ILE A 27 45.17 -26.50 -3.36
N ILE A 28 46.37 -26.63 -3.95
CA ILE A 28 46.57 -26.41 -5.40
C ILE A 28 45.95 -27.56 -6.23
N LEU A 29 45.97 -28.81 -5.75
CA LEU A 29 45.32 -29.93 -6.44
C LEU A 29 43.79 -29.86 -6.37
N CYS A 30 43.19 -29.27 -5.32
CA CYS A 30 41.76 -29.03 -5.23
C CYS A 30 41.31 -27.85 -6.11
N ALA A 31 42.21 -26.97 -6.53
CA ALA A 31 41.90 -25.81 -7.39
C ALA A 31 41.94 -26.14 -8.91
N SER A 32 42.38 -27.34 -9.30
CA SER A 32 42.57 -27.70 -10.72
C SER A 32 41.57 -28.72 -11.27
N THR A 33 40.53 -29.09 -10.52
CA THR A 33 39.43 -29.92 -11.04
C THR A 33 38.10 -29.16 -11.01
N GLY A 34 37.91 -28.27 -11.95
CA GLY A 34 36.67 -27.51 -12.01
C GLY A 34 36.60 -26.50 -13.17
N PHE A 35 37.08 -26.86 -14.36
CA PHE A 35 36.61 -26.21 -15.57
C PHE A 35 35.62 -27.14 -16.28
N GLY A 36 34.45 -27.32 -15.64
CA GLY A 36 33.23 -27.65 -16.34
C GLY A 36 32.69 -26.34 -16.90
N GLN A 37 32.37 -26.27 -18.17
CA GLN A 37 31.48 -25.28 -18.74
C GLN A 37 30.10 -25.54 -18.13
N ASP A 38 29.85 -24.91 -16.95
CA ASP A 38 28.48 -24.66 -16.52
C ASP A 38 28.00 -23.44 -17.29
N THR A 39 27.01 -23.65 -18.12
CA THR A 39 26.09 -22.60 -18.51
C THR A 39 25.50 -22.08 -17.21
N ASP A 40 25.98 -20.93 -16.74
CA ASP A 40 25.41 -20.18 -15.63
C ASP A 40 23.98 -19.78 -16.02
N ASP A 41 23.04 -20.71 -15.84
CA ASP A 41 21.71 -20.32 -15.42
C ASP A 41 21.90 -19.82 -13.98
N GLU A 42 22.16 -18.52 -13.82
CA GLU A 42 22.04 -17.85 -12.53
C GLU A 42 20.65 -18.20 -12.00
N ILE A 43 20.59 -19.16 -11.07
CA ILE A 43 19.37 -19.43 -10.31
C ILE A 43 19.16 -18.17 -9.47
N GLU A 44 18.37 -17.23 -10.02
CA GLU A 44 17.96 -16.04 -9.29
C GLU A 44 17.29 -16.53 -7.99
N TYR A 45 17.94 -16.31 -6.86
CA TYR A 45 17.37 -16.63 -5.56
C TYR A 45 16.11 -15.79 -5.37
N VAL A 46 14.96 -16.40 -5.54
CA VAL A 46 13.65 -15.81 -5.25
C VAL A 46 13.30 -16.16 -3.81
N PRO A 47 13.30 -15.18 -2.89
CA PRO A 47 12.93 -15.45 -1.51
C PRO A 47 11.49 -15.96 -1.44
N GLU A 48 11.28 -17.03 -0.68
CA GLU A 48 9.94 -17.51 -0.37
C GLU A 48 9.28 -16.59 0.66
N PHE A 49 8.16 -15.97 0.30
CA PHE A 49 7.40 -15.13 1.20
C PHE A 49 6.12 -15.82 1.65
N ARG A 50 5.82 -15.69 2.94
CA ARG A 50 4.51 -16.04 3.45
C ARG A 50 3.50 -14.94 3.08
N LEU A 51 2.36 -15.33 2.52
CA LEU A 51 1.26 -14.42 2.21
C LEU A 51 0.78 -13.70 3.48
N GLU A 52 0.74 -12.38 3.42
CA GLU A 52 0.09 -11.52 4.40
C GLU A 52 -1.22 -10.98 3.82
N TYR A 53 -2.31 -11.06 4.60
CA TYR A 53 -3.64 -10.61 4.17
C TYR A 53 -3.79 -9.08 4.26
N ARG A 54 -2.83 -8.36 3.65
CA ARG A 54 -2.77 -6.89 3.56
C ARG A 54 -2.21 -6.46 2.21
N ASN A 55 -2.25 -5.15 1.95
CA ASN A 55 -1.52 -4.61 0.80
C ASN A 55 -0.03 -4.85 1.03
N ARG A 56 0.65 -5.50 0.10
CA ARG A 56 2.09 -5.71 0.17
C ARG A 56 2.70 -5.97 -1.20
N ILE A 57 3.86 -5.38 -1.44
CA ILE A 57 4.73 -5.72 -2.56
C ILE A 57 5.85 -6.60 -2.03
N TYR A 58 5.97 -7.82 -2.56
CA TYR A 58 6.98 -8.80 -2.15
C TYR A 58 8.23 -8.77 -3.05
N ASN A 59 8.08 -8.30 -4.30
CA ASN A 59 9.17 -8.22 -5.26
C ASN A 59 9.53 -6.77 -5.56
N ASP A 60 10.84 -6.44 -5.54
CA ASP A 60 11.35 -5.08 -5.70
C ASP A 60 11.19 -4.51 -7.12
N LYS A 61 10.97 -5.38 -8.13
CA LYS A 61 10.69 -4.99 -9.51
C LYS A 61 9.25 -4.54 -9.73
N ILE A 62 8.33 -4.83 -8.80
CA ILE A 62 6.93 -4.40 -8.90
C ILE A 62 6.77 -2.97 -8.42
N HIS A 63 6.15 -2.14 -9.25
CA HIS A 63 5.93 -0.71 -9.03
C HIS A 63 4.50 -0.31 -9.37
N THR A 64 4.10 0.86 -8.90
CA THR A 64 2.83 1.55 -9.24
C THR A 64 1.62 0.62 -9.21
N VAL A 65 1.42 -0.08 -8.07
CA VAL A 65 0.24 -0.94 -7.88
C VAL A 65 -0.98 -0.06 -7.64
N ASN A 66 -1.88 0.02 -8.61
CA ASN A 66 -3.16 0.72 -8.54
C ASN A 66 -4.30 -0.29 -8.46
N PHE A 67 -5.20 -0.14 -7.51
CA PHE A 67 -6.39 -0.98 -7.43
C PHE A 67 -7.62 -0.14 -7.10
N HIS A 68 -8.45 0.09 -8.09
CA HIS A 68 -9.62 0.97 -7.99
C HIS A 68 -10.82 0.37 -8.69
N LYS A 69 -11.98 0.95 -8.42
CA LYS A 69 -13.16 0.76 -9.25
C LYS A 69 -12.86 1.28 -10.66
N GLY A 70 -13.18 0.51 -11.68
CA GLY A 70 -12.96 0.90 -13.07
C GLY A 70 -13.56 2.26 -13.40
N GLY A 71 -12.79 3.12 -14.05
CA GLY A 71 -13.15 4.51 -14.33
C GLY A 71 -12.98 5.48 -13.15
N SER A 72 -12.49 5.03 -11.98
CA SER A 72 -12.07 5.87 -10.86
C SER A 72 -10.55 5.88 -10.75
N SER A 73 -10.00 6.97 -10.26
CA SER A 73 -8.55 7.09 -10.04
C SER A 73 -8.18 7.15 -8.56
N ALA A 74 -9.15 7.08 -7.67
CA ALA A 74 -8.93 7.15 -6.22
C ALA A 74 -10.09 6.49 -5.45
N GLY A 75 -9.86 6.15 -4.19
CA GLY A 75 -10.84 5.57 -3.28
C GLY A 75 -10.57 4.10 -2.97
N LEU A 76 -11.37 3.53 -2.06
CA LEU A 76 -11.29 2.11 -1.75
C LEU A 76 -11.65 1.25 -2.97
N PRO A 77 -10.96 0.14 -3.21
CA PRO A 77 -11.34 -0.84 -4.24
C PRO A 77 -12.58 -1.63 -3.79
N ILE A 78 -13.75 -1.02 -3.97
CA ILE A 78 -15.04 -1.57 -3.53
C ILE A 78 -16.08 -1.50 -4.63
N ILE A 79 -16.80 -2.62 -4.84
CA ILE A 79 -17.92 -2.73 -5.77
C ILE A 79 -19.09 -3.47 -5.12
N ASN A 80 -20.30 -3.28 -5.68
CA ASN A 80 -21.46 -4.03 -5.26
C ASN A 80 -21.46 -5.46 -5.83
N LEU A 81 -21.85 -6.42 -5.00
CA LEU A 81 -22.15 -7.78 -5.44
C LEU A 81 -23.30 -7.72 -6.47
N ASN A 82 -23.06 -8.20 -7.68
CA ASN A 82 -24.00 -8.13 -8.82
C ASN A 82 -24.29 -6.71 -9.35
N GLY A 83 -23.48 -5.71 -9.01
CA GLY A 83 -23.68 -4.32 -9.45
C GLY A 83 -23.24 -4.02 -10.88
N GLY A 84 -22.66 -4.96 -11.59
CA GLY A 84 -22.13 -4.77 -12.95
C GLY A 84 -20.83 -3.94 -13.03
N GLU A 85 -20.35 -3.45 -11.91
CA GLU A 85 -19.10 -2.68 -11.80
C GLU A 85 -17.89 -3.61 -11.79
N LYS A 86 -16.73 -3.12 -12.24
CA LYS A 86 -15.46 -3.87 -12.19
C LYS A 86 -14.42 -3.10 -11.39
N LEU A 87 -13.58 -3.83 -10.69
CA LEU A 87 -12.31 -3.33 -10.16
C LEU A 87 -11.22 -3.52 -11.22
N GLU A 88 -10.25 -2.61 -11.26
CA GLU A 88 -9.04 -2.69 -12.08
C GLU A 88 -7.83 -2.68 -11.17
N LEU A 89 -7.10 -3.80 -11.10
CA LEU A 89 -5.77 -3.89 -10.52
C LEU A 89 -4.77 -3.75 -11.65
N ALA A 90 -3.91 -2.72 -11.57
CA ALA A 90 -2.82 -2.51 -12.51
C ALA A 90 -1.50 -2.38 -11.75
N PHE A 91 -0.41 -2.94 -12.31
CA PHE A 91 0.94 -2.79 -11.77
C PHE A 91 1.98 -2.88 -12.88
N ASP A 92 3.14 -2.31 -12.62
CA ASP A 92 4.26 -2.29 -13.56
C ASP A 92 5.38 -3.20 -13.05
N ASP A 93 5.93 -4.06 -13.93
CA ASP A 93 7.07 -4.93 -13.64
C ASP A 93 8.31 -4.42 -14.41
N PHE A 94 9.35 -4.04 -13.67
CA PHE A 94 10.62 -3.54 -14.21
C PHE A 94 11.57 -4.67 -14.65
N SER A 95 11.22 -5.93 -14.47
CA SER A 95 12.05 -7.05 -14.93
C SER A 95 12.15 -7.12 -16.45
N MET A 96 11.20 -6.52 -17.18
CA MET A 96 11.03 -6.60 -18.64
C MET A 96 10.87 -8.03 -19.19
N LYS A 97 10.66 -9.00 -18.29
CA LYS A 97 10.37 -10.39 -18.65
C LYS A 97 8.87 -10.62 -18.54
N VAL A 98 8.26 -11.15 -19.58
CA VAL A 98 6.91 -11.67 -19.49
C VAL A 98 7.00 -13.08 -18.93
N GLU A 99 6.44 -13.26 -17.75
CA GLU A 99 6.39 -14.54 -17.05
C GLU A 99 4.95 -15.02 -16.95
N ASP A 100 4.79 -16.32 -16.73
CA ASP A 100 3.47 -16.89 -16.44
C ASP A 100 3.04 -16.45 -15.04
N LEU A 101 2.14 -15.47 -14.98
CA LEU A 101 1.58 -14.99 -13.73
C LEU A 101 0.24 -15.64 -13.47
N ASN A 102 0.06 -16.07 -12.23
CA ASN A 102 -1.21 -16.53 -11.70
C ASN A 102 -1.70 -15.59 -10.62
N TYR A 103 -2.99 -15.57 -10.38
CA TYR A 103 -3.55 -14.89 -9.23
C TYR A 103 -4.53 -15.77 -8.49
N LYS A 104 -4.69 -15.49 -7.20
CA LYS A 104 -5.66 -16.17 -6.36
C LYS A 104 -6.41 -15.16 -5.51
N ILE A 105 -7.64 -15.48 -5.17
CA ILE A 105 -8.52 -14.62 -4.38
C ILE A 105 -8.92 -15.38 -3.12
N VAL A 106 -8.78 -14.73 -1.97
CA VAL A 106 -9.16 -15.27 -0.66
C VAL A 106 -10.24 -14.39 -0.04
N HIS A 107 -11.33 -15.00 0.41
CA HIS A 107 -12.35 -14.32 1.23
C HIS A 107 -11.86 -14.22 2.66
N CYS A 108 -12.07 -13.05 3.29
CA CYS A 108 -11.67 -12.76 4.66
C CYS A 108 -12.84 -12.21 5.48
N ASP A 109 -12.74 -12.34 6.79
CA ASP A 109 -13.63 -11.68 7.74
C ASP A 109 -13.34 -10.17 7.87
N ASN A 110 -14.08 -9.48 8.76
CA ASN A 110 -13.89 -8.05 9.00
C ASN A 110 -12.52 -7.67 9.62
N GLU A 111 -11.77 -8.63 10.14
CA GLU A 111 -10.43 -8.47 10.72
C GLU A 111 -9.32 -8.94 9.76
N TRP A 112 -9.70 -9.32 8.53
CA TRP A 112 -8.80 -9.82 7.49
C TRP A 112 -8.22 -11.21 7.75
N ASN A 113 -8.82 -12.01 8.66
CA ASN A 113 -8.51 -13.41 8.75
C ASN A 113 -9.19 -14.18 7.59
N PRO A 114 -8.51 -15.14 6.94
CA PRO A 114 -9.12 -15.93 5.89
C PRO A 114 -10.34 -16.69 6.46
N SER A 115 -11.44 -16.67 5.71
CA SER A 115 -12.66 -17.39 6.10
C SER A 115 -12.49 -18.90 5.88
N GLU A 116 -13.16 -19.69 6.71
CA GLU A 116 -13.10 -21.16 6.66
C GLU A 116 -13.93 -21.79 5.51
N ILE A 117 -14.64 -20.95 4.73
CA ILE A 117 -15.48 -21.43 3.62
C ILE A 117 -14.62 -21.85 2.42
N GLN A 118 -15.11 -22.87 1.70
CA GLN A 118 -14.43 -23.40 0.52
C GLN A 118 -14.49 -22.41 -0.66
N TYR A 119 -13.47 -22.43 -1.53
CA TYR A 119 -13.34 -21.50 -2.65
C TYR A 119 -14.62 -21.40 -3.49
N PHE A 120 -15.23 -22.52 -3.88
CA PHE A 120 -16.43 -22.55 -4.70
C PHE A 120 -17.68 -21.92 -4.01
N GLN A 121 -17.66 -21.72 -2.69
CA GLN A 121 -18.76 -21.08 -1.95
C GLN A 121 -18.74 -19.56 -2.15
N TYR A 122 -17.56 -18.94 -2.30
CA TYR A 122 -17.45 -17.50 -2.46
C TYR A 122 -17.09 -17.04 -3.87
N ILE A 123 -16.51 -17.91 -4.71
CA ILE A 123 -16.22 -17.65 -6.13
C ILE A 123 -16.80 -18.76 -7.02
N ALA A 124 -17.35 -18.34 -8.15
CA ALA A 124 -17.63 -19.22 -9.29
C ALA A 124 -16.57 -18.98 -10.34
N GLY A 125 -15.78 -20.02 -10.65
CA GLY A 125 -14.75 -19.97 -11.66
C GLY A 125 -13.45 -20.67 -11.26
N SER A 126 -12.35 -20.32 -11.92
CA SER A 126 -11.03 -20.92 -11.70
C SER A 126 -10.44 -20.53 -10.35
N ASP A 127 -9.79 -21.49 -9.65
CA ASP A 127 -9.11 -21.24 -8.38
C ASP A 127 -7.76 -20.53 -8.58
N GLU A 128 -7.08 -20.78 -9.71
CA GLU A 128 -5.75 -20.24 -10.02
C GLU A 128 -5.66 -19.79 -11.49
N PRO A 129 -6.43 -18.75 -11.89
CA PRO A 129 -6.43 -18.28 -13.25
C PRO A 129 -5.12 -17.58 -13.61
N PHE A 130 -4.82 -17.54 -14.92
CA PHE A 130 -3.67 -16.81 -15.45
C PHE A 130 -3.94 -15.32 -15.58
N LEU A 131 -2.92 -14.51 -15.35
CA LEU A 131 -2.92 -13.07 -15.62
C LEU A 131 -2.21 -12.79 -16.95
N ASN A 132 -2.96 -12.85 -18.06
CA ASN A 132 -2.43 -12.73 -19.43
C ASN A 132 -2.60 -11.33 -20.04
N ASN A 133 -3.21 -10.40 -19.35
CA ASN A 133 -3.42 -9.05 -19.87
C ASN A 133 -2.24 -8.16 -19.49
N TYR A 134 -1.31 -7.99 -20.43
CA TYR A 134 -0.12 -7.16 -20.25
C TYR A 134 0.19 -6.32 -21.49
N THR A 135 0.94 -5.25 -21.31
CA THR A 135 1.41 -4.35 -22.35
C THR A 135 2.83 -3.90 -22.05
N PHE A 136 3.72 -3.96 -23.03
CA PHE A 136 5.06 -3.37 -22.91
C PHE A 136 4.98 -1.84 -22.90
N SER A 137 5.78 -1.21 -22.05
CA SER A 137 5.86 0.25 -22.04
C SER A 137 6.58 0.79 -23.27
N THR A 138 6.18 1.97 -23.69
CA THR A 138 6.93 2.81 -24.62
C THR A 138 7.67 3.95 -23.88
N ALA A 139 7.71 3.87 -22.56
CA ALA A 139 8.38 4.83 -21.68
C ALA A 139 9.88 4.93 -21.99
N PHE A 140 10.43 6.15 -21.94
CA PHE A 140 11.79 6.42 -22.35
C PHE A 140 12.81 6.22 -21.23
N ASN A 141 12.52 6.74 -20.02
CA ASN A 141 13.47 6.68 -18.91
C ASN A 141 13.51 5.32 -18.21
N GLN A 142 12.38 4.64 -18.10
CA GLN A 142 12.27 3.36 -17.43
C GLN A 142 11.28 2.46 -18.17
N SER A 143 11.80 1.43 -18.82
CA SER A 143 10.98 0.40 -19.44
C SER A 143 10.35 -0.52 -18.40
N TYR A 144 9.13 -0.98 -18.66
CA TYR A 144 8.37 -1.89 -17.79
C TYR A 144 7.34 -2.67 -18.59
N VAL A 145 6.84 -3.76 -18.01
CA VAL A 145 5.66 -4.47 -18.47
C VAL A 145 4.50 -4.08 -17.55
N GLN A 146 3.44 -3.50 -18.10
CA GLN A 146 2.22 -3.20 -17.35
C GLN A 146 1.27 -4.38 -17.41
N TYR A 147 0.88 -4.90 -16.25
CA TYR A 147 -0.16 -5.92 -16.11
C TYR A 147 -1.47 -5.30 -15.63
N LYS A 148 -2.60 -5.85 -16.10
CA LYS A 148 -3.94 -5.44 -15.71
C LYS A 148 -4.84 -6.63 -15.41
N LEU A 149 -5.54 -6.58 -14.28
CA LEU A 149 -6.54 -7.55 -13.87
C LEU A 149 -7.87 -6.84 -13.62
N TYR A 150 -8.92 -7.28 -14.28
CA TYR A 150 -10.27 -6.82 -14.03
C TYR A 150 -11.03 -7.84 -13.21
N LEU A 151 -11.74 -7.40 -12.15
CA LEU A 151 -12.54 -8.24 -11.27
C LEU A 151 -13.94 -7.64 -11.07
N PRO A 152 -15.05 -8.40 -11.27
CA PRO A 152 -15.08 -9.76 -11.84
C PRO A 152 -14.71 -9.81 -13.32
N ASN A 153 -14.38 -11.02 -13.82
CA ASN A 153 -14.09 -11.28 -15.22
C ASN A 153 -14.77 -12.59 -15.70
N GLU A 154 -14.38 -13.14 -16.83
CA GLU A 154 -14.97 -14.37 -17.36
C GLU A 154 -14.66 -15.60 -16.50
N GLU A 155 -13.50 -15.61 -15.84
CA GLU A 155 -13.01 -16.70 -15.00
C GLU A 155 -13.38 -16.55 -13.52
N ILE A 156 -13.77 -15.33 -13.07
CA ILE A 156 -14.03 -15.03 -11.66
C ILE A 156 -15.36 -14.29 -11.51
N ARG A 157 -16.28 -14.89 -10.74
CA ARG A 157 -17.55 -14.26 -10.32
C ARG A 157 -17.74 -14.42 -8.82
N PHE A 158 -17.96 -13.31 -8.12
CA PHE A 158 -18.22 -13.31 -6.68
C PHE A 158 -19.62 -13.83 -6.38
N ARG A 159 -19.75 -14.70 -5.38
CA ARG A 159 -21.02 -15.25 -4.89
C ARG A 159 -21.48 -14.63 -3.59
N VAL A 160 -20.55 -14.13 -2.78
CA VAL A 160 -20.82 -13.54 -1.47
C VAL A 160 -20.12 -12.19 -1.34
N SER A 161 -20.65 -11.35 -0.47
CA SER A 161 -20.02 -10.09 -0.08
C SER A 161 -19.03 -10.32 1.06
N GLY A 162 -18.07 -9.40 1.25
CA GLY A 162 -17.09 -9.48 2.32
C GLY A 162 -15.79 -8.75 1.96
N ASN A 163 -14.78 -8.99 2.77
CA ASN A 163 -13.42 -8.59 2.50
C ASN A 163 -12.72 -9.65 1.64
N TYR A 164 -11.87 -9.20 0.75
CA TYR A 164 -11.14 -10.08 -0.14
C TYR A 164 -9.68 -9.63 -0.28
N VAL A 165 -8.78 -10.59 -0.44
CA VAL A 165 -7.40 -10.36 -0.82
C VAL A 165 -7.15 -11.05 -2.16
N VAL A 166 -6.65 -10.29 -3.14
CA VAL A 166 -6.05 -10.83 -4.36
C VAL A 166 -4.54 -10.87 -4.15
N TYR A 167 -3.90 -11.97 -4.55
CA TYR A 167 -2.45 -12.03 -4.62
C TYR A 167 -2.01 -12.61 -5.95
N VAL A 168 -0.89 -12.08 -6.45
CA VAL A 168 -0.28 -12.45 -7.73
C VAL A 168 1.05 -13.13 -7.45
N TYR A 169 1.33 -14.20 -8.17
CA TYR A 169 2.53 -15.01 -8.00
C TYR A 169 3.00 -15.58 -9.35
N ARG A 170 4.23 -16.09 -9.39
CA ARG A 170 4.90 -16.55 -10.60
C ARG A 170 4.82 -18.06 -10.79
N ASN A 171 4.68 -18.49 -12.05
CA ASN A 171 4.93 -19.86 -12.52
C ASN A 171 4.12 -20.94 -11.78
N GLY A 172 2.88 -20.62 -11.38
CA GLY A 172 2.03 -21.54 -10.63
C GLY A 172 2.52 -21.86 -9.20
N ASP A 173 3.52 -21.12 -8.67
CA ASP A 173 4.09 -21.34 -7.34
C ASP A 173 3.67 -20.22 -6.37
N PRO A 174 2.70 -20.47 -5.47
CA PRO A 174 2.20 -19.46 -4.53
C PRO A 174 3.22 -18.94 -3.50
N THR A 175 4.41 -19.54 -3.43
CA THR A 175 5.50 -19.04 -2.57
C THR A 175 6.27 -17.91 -3.26
N LYS A 176 6.20 -17.79 -4.59
CA LYS A 176 6.84 -16.75 -5.40
C LYS A 176 5.94 -15.53 -5.58
N LEU A 177 5.56 -14.93 -4.46
CA LEU A 177 4.65 -13.79 -4.41
C LEU A 177 5.25 -12.54 -5.07
N LEU A 178 4.43 -11.83 -5.86
CA LEU A 178 4.73 -10.51 -6.39
C LEU A 178 4.09 -9.41 -5.56
N LEU A 179 2.79 -9.52 -5.34
CA LEU A 179 2.01 -8.58 -4.55
C LEU A 179 0.76 -9.23 -3.95
N SER A 180 0.24 -8.62 -2.89
CA SER A 180 -1.12 -8.84 -2.39
C SER A 180 -1.84 -7.51 -2.22
N HIS A 181 -3.15 -7.50 -2.42
CA HIS A 181 -3.96 -6.30 -2.25
C HIS A 181 -5.36 -6.61 -1.73
N ARG A 182 -5.83 -5.81 -0.77
CA ARG A 182 -7.16 -5.85 -0.18
C ARG A 182 -8.19 -5.20 -1.09
N PHE A 183 -9.41 -5.75 -1.14
CA PHE A 183 -10.55 -5.15 -1.80
C PHE A 183 -11.85 -5.62 -1.16
N TYR A 184 -12.98 -5.05 -1.58
CA TYR A 184 -14.25 -5.25 -0.93
C TYR A 184 -15.35 -5.54 -1.94
N ILE A 185 -16.20 -6.50 -1.61
CA ILE A 185 -17.48 -6.76 -2.31
C ILE A 185 -18.58 -6.46 -1.32
N THR A 186 -19.39 -5.44 -1.60
CA THR A 186 -20.48 -5.01 -0.70
C THR A 186 -21.86 -5.39 -1.20
N GLU A 187 -22.81 -5.42 -0.31
CA GLU A 187 -24.25 -5.44 -0.61
C GLU A 187 -24.89 -4.14 -0.12
N ASP A 188 -26.19 -3.97 -0.36
CA ASP A 188 -26.98 -2.81 0.06
C ASP A 188 -28.21 -3.29 0.85
N LYS A 189 -27.98 -3.83 2.07
CA LYS A 189 -29.02 -4.46 2.90
C LYS A 189 -29.60 -3.56 3.97
N VAL A 190 -28.83 -2.54 4.41
CA VAL A 190 -29.21 -1.64 5.50
C VAL A 190 -29.03 -0.19 5.07
N LEU A 191 -29.68 0.74 5.78
CA LEU A 191 -29.51 2.17 5.56
C LEU A 191 -28.60 2.77 6.63
N ILE A 192 -27.73 3.68 6.23
CA ILE A 192 -26.86 4.42 7.14
C ILE A 192 -27.22 5.90 7.05
N LYS A 193 -27.51 6.52 8.21
CA LYS A 193 -27.57 7.96 8.38
C LYS A 193 -26.33 8.37 9.14
N ALA A 194 -25.49 9.23 8.55
CA ALA A 194 -24.23 9.58 9.18
C ALA A 194 -23.87 11.04 8.93
N LYS A 195 -23.06 11.61 9.84
CA LYS A 195 -22.47 12.95 9.71
C LYS A 195 -21.07 12.94 10.30
N VAL A 196 -20.20 13.79 9.77
CA VAL A 196 -18.87 14.10 10.30
C VAL A 196 -18.90 15.53 10.86
N HIS A 197 -18.31 15.73 12.01
CA HIS A 197 -18.22 17.03 12.67
C HIS A 197 -16.96 17.13 13.57
N PRO A 198 -16.54 18.33 14.00
CA PRO A 198 -15.53 18.48 15.02
C PRO A 198 -15.89 17.70 16.29
N ALA A 199 -14.91 17.08 16.95
CA ALA A 199 -15.16 16.29 18.16
C ALA A 199 -15.92 17.09 19.24
N PHE A 200 -16.85 16.45 19.93
CA PHE A 200 -17.58 17.06 21.03
C PHE A 200 -16.69 17.36 22.24
N ASN A 201 -15.67 16.55 22.49
CA ASN A 201 -14.74 16.78 23.57
C ASN A 201 -13.96 18.08 23.34
N PRO A 202 -14.09 19.09 24.23
CA PRO A 202 -13.44 20.40 24.07
C PRO A 202 -11.92 20.35 23.93
N ALA A 203 -11.25 19.34 24.52
CA ALA A 203 -9.80 19.18 24.42
C ALA A 203 -9.33 18.76 23.00
N PHE A 204 -10.22 18.25 22.16
CA PHE A 204 -9.92 17.74 20.83
C PHE A 204 -10.76 18.38 19.71
N ARG A 205 -11.60 19.36 20.06
CA ARG A 205 -12.56 19.95 19.14
C ARG A 205 -11.93 20.63 17.93
N ASP A 206 -10.73 21.16 18.10
CA ASP A 206 -9.94 21.80 17.05
C ASP A 206 -8.98 20.85 16.32
N LYS A 207 -8.99 19.54 16.69
CA LYS A 207 -7.99 18.57 16.23
C LYS A 207 -8.55 17.28 15.68
N LYS A 208 -9.77 16.90 16.05
CA LYS A 208 -10.37 15.63 15.67
C LYS A 208 -11.69 15.80 14.96
N HIS A 209 -11.95 14.89 14.02
CA HIS A 209 -13.27 14.65 13.45
C HIS A 209 -13.93 13.47 14.15
N GLU A 210 -15.21 13.61 14.45
CA GLU A 210 -16.04 12.57 15.04
C GLU A 210 -17.13 12.18 14.05
N ILE A 211 -17.42 10.88 13.94
CA ILE A 211 -18.36 10.31 12.98
C ILE A 211 -19.55 9.76 13.76
N ASP A 212 -20.66 10.49 13.79
CA ASP A 212 -21.92 10.00 14.32
C ASP A 212 -22.71 9.29 13.23
N PHE A 213 -23.25 8.13 13.53
CA PHE A 213 -24.07 7.40 12.57
C PHE A 213 -25.08 6.47 13.24
N ALA A 214 -26.13 6.14 12.46
CA ALA A 214 -27.14 5.16 12.83
C ALA A 214 -27.33 4.17 11.67
N ILE A 215 -27.48 2.89 11.99
CA ILE A 215 -27.73 1.81 11.06
C ILE A 215 -29.19 1.38 11.22
N ASP A 216 -30.02 1.61 10.19
CA ASP A 216 -31.40 1.14 10.11
C ASP A 216 -31.43 -0.19 9.35
N PHE A 217 -31.80 -1.26 10.06
CA PHE A 217 -31.94 -2.62 9.54
C PHE A 217 -33.40 -3.10 9.48
N SER A 218 -34.37 -2.18 9.47
CA SER A 218 -35.81 -2.50 9.43
C SER A 218 -36.24 -3.39 8.25
N LYS A 219 -35.46 -3.35 7.16
CA LYS A 219 -35.69 -4.17 5.95
C LYS A 219 -34.83 -5.42 5.86
N TYR A 220 -34.00 -5.68 6.86
CA TYR A 220 -33.06 -6.80 6.87
C TYR A 220 -33.07 -7.49 8.23
N GLN A 221 -33.48 -8.75 8.26
CA GLN A 221 -33.58 -9.49 9.50
C GLN A 221 -32.20 -9.82 10.07
N ILE A 222 -31.97 -9.41 11.32
CA ILE A 222 -30.71 -9.67 12.03
C ILE A 222 -31.09 -10.24 13.41
N ILE A 223 -30.52 -11.39 13.72
CA ILE A 223 -30.64 -12.01 15.05
C ILE A 223 -29.53 -11.47 15.92
N ASN A 224 -29.84 -10.99 17.12
CA ASN A 224 -28.91 -10.41 18.07
C ASN A 224 -28.00 -9.30 17.42
N PRO A 225 -28.58 -8.17 16.96
CA PRO A 225 -27.88 -7.19 16.16
C PRO A 225 -26.67 -6.55 16.88
N ALA A 226 -26.66 -6.51 18.21
CA ALA A 226 -25.54 -5.98 19.00
C ALA A 226 -24.23 -6.74 18.79
N ASP A 227 -24.32 -8.05 18.64
CA ASP A 227 -23.15 -8.91 18.46
C ASP A 227 -22.92 -9.28 17.00
N ALA A 228 -24.01 -9.42 16.23
CA ALA A 228 -23.97 -9.82 14.82
C ALA A 228 -23.46 -8.71 13.89
N ILE A 229 -23.69 -7.43 14.24
CA ILE A 229 -23.18 -6.30 13.46
C ILE A 229 -21.80 -5.88 13.94
N LYS A 230 -20.87 -5.79 12.98
CA LYS A 230 -19.54 -5.24 13.15
C LYS A 230 -19.38 -4.02 12.25
N VAL A 231 -18.63 -3.03 12.72
CA VAL A 231 -18.41 -1.79 11.97
C VAL A 231 -16.92 -1.51 11.89
N THR A 232 -16.49 -1.08 10.71
CA THR A 232 -15.14 -0.53 10.52
C THR A 232 -15.27 0.88 9.96
N LEU A 233 -14.60 1.84 10.60
CA LEU A 233 -14.45 3.20 10.11
C LEU A 233 -13.04 3.37 9.53
N ILE A 234 -12.93 3.95 8.34
CA ILE A 234 -11.66 4.18 7.65
C ILE A 234 -11.56 5.65 7.29
N GLN A 235 -10.40 6.25 7.51
CA GLN A 235 -10.07 7.62 7.12
C GLN A 235 -9.08 7.62 5.95
N ASN A 236 -9.37 8.35 4.87
CA ASN A 236 -8.47 8.56 3.72
C ASN A 236 -7.90 7.26 3.14
N ASN A 237 -8.71 6.20 3.05
CA ASN A 237 -8.34 4.86 2.58
C ASN A 237 -7.24 4.16 3.40
N ARG A 238 -6.87 4.69 4.57
CA ARG A 238 -5.86 4.14 5.47
C ARG A 238 -6.46 3.03 6.32
N THR A 239 -5.80 1.91 6.37
CA THR A 239 -6.20 0.77 7.24
C THR A 239 -5.40 0.72 8.55
N ASP A 240 -4.27 1.42 8.63
CA ASP A 240 -3.40 1.45 9.80
C ASP A 240 -4.01 2.19 11.00
N ASN A 241 -4.92 3.12 10.77
CA ASN A 241 -5.66 3.86 11.79
C ASN A 241 -7.16 3.55 11.79
N ALA A 242 -7.60 2.47 11.13
CA ALA A 242 -9.00 2.09 11.10
C ALA A 242 -9.56 1.84 12.51
N ILE A 243 -10.78 2.29 12.75
CA ILE A 243 -11.50 2.02 14.00
C ILE A 243 -12.37 0.78 13.77
N THR A 244 -12.07 -0.29 14.48
CA THR A 244 -12.82 -1.53 14.51
C THR A 244 -13.47 -1.71 15.88
N ASP A 245 -14.25 -2.75 16.09
CA ASP A 245 -14.87 -3.13 17.39
C ASP A 245 -15.77 -2.07 18.05
N LEU A 246 -16.22 -1.07 17.28
CA LEU A 246 -17.14 -0.08 17.79
C LEU A 246 -18.49 -0.72 18.11
N LYS A 247 -18.94 -0.63 19.38
CA LYS A 247 -20.24 -1.16 19.81
C LYS A 247 -21.30 -0.08 19.69
N PRO A 248 -22.58 -0.43 19.41
CA PRO A 248 -23.63 0.56 19.42
C PRO A 248 -23.84 1.14 20.81
N LEU A 249 -24.08 2.44 20.89
CA LEU A 249 -24.41 3.13 22.15
C LEU A 249 -25.87 2.86 22.55
N PHE A 250 -26.77 2.88 21.56
CA PHE A 250 -28.18 2.56 21.76
C PHE A 250 -28.66 1.56 20.72
N ILE A 251 -29.58 0.73 21.14
CA ILE A 251 -30.24 -0.28 20.31
C ILE A 251 -31.76 -0.09 20.46
N SER A 252 -32.43 0.23 19.38
CA SER A 252 -33.86 0.24 19.27
C SER A 252 -34.34 -0.95 18.42
N ASN A 253 -35.64 -1.09 18.19
CA ASN A 253 -36.24 -2.25 17.50
C ASN A 253 -35.58 -2.58 16.15
N SER A 254 -35.13 -1.58 15.40
CA SER A 254 -34.53 -1.75 14.06
C SER A 254 -33.38 -0.83 13.79
N THR A 255 -32.83 -0.18 14.81
CA THR A 255 -31.74 0.83 14.65
C THR A 255 -30.65 0.60 15.66
N LEU A 256 -29.39 0.67 15.21
CA LEU A 256 -28.19 0.75 16.05
C LEU A 256 -27.62 2.15 15.94
N GLU A 257 -27.38 2.81 17.07
CA GLU A 257 -26.83 4.18 17.13
C GLU A 257 -25.40 4.17 17.65
N TYR A 258 -24.53 4.94 16.98
CA TYR A 258 -23.09 5.06 17.25
C TYR A 258 -22.67 6.52 17.43
N ASN A 259 -23.39 7.24 18.31
CA ASN A 259 -23.13 8.66 18.63
C ASN A 259 -22.24 8.73 19.88
N HIS A 260 -21.00 8.25 19.77
CA HIS A 260 -20.05 8.21 20.88
C HIS A 260 -19.30 9.55 21.02
N ASN A 261 -18.94 9.92 22.23
CA ASN A 261 -18.08 11.07 22.47
C ASN A 261 -16.63 10.60 22.55
N GLY A 262 -16.01 10.29 21.40
CA GLY A 262 -14.57 10.01 21.30
C GLY A 262 -14.16 8.70 20.60
N PRO A 263 -14.70 7.49 20.93
CA PRO A 263 -14.28 6.23 20.30
C PRO A 263 -14.40 6.19 18.77
N ASN A 264 -15.35 6.94 18.21
CA ASN A 264 -15.63 7.11 16.78
C ASN A 264 -14.92 8.33 16.18
N SER A 265 -13.77 8.76 16.75
CA SER A 265 -13.07 9.97 16.33
C SER A 265 -11.67 9.69 15.79
N PHE A 266 -11.30 10.42 14.73
CA PHE A 266 -9.99 10.41 14.12
C PHE A 266 -9.24 11.72 14.38
N TRP A 267 -7.91 11.69 14.44
CA TRP A 267 -7.11 12.88 14.23
C TRP A 267 -7.35 13.41 12.83
N ALA A 268 -7.75 14.67 12.72
CA ALA A 268 -8.09 15.27 11.43
C ALA A 268 -6.87 15.40 10.51
N GLY A 269 -5.66 15.44 11.09
CA GLY A 269 -4.44 15.69 10.32
C GLY A 269 -4.41 17.11 9.78
N ASN A 270 -3.69 17.29 8.69
CA ASN A 270 -3.60 18.53 7.92
C ASN A 270 -3.87 18.23 6.45
N GLU A 271 -4.03 19.28 5.64
CA GLU A 271 -4.13 19.11 4.20
C GLU A 271 -3.00 18.26 3.65
N GLN A 272 -3.35 17.32 2.78
CA GLN A 272 -2.37 16.45 2.14
C GLN A 272 -1.34 17.28 1.38
N ARG A 273 -0.05 16.88 1.46
CA ARG A 273 0.97 17.45 0.58
C ARG A 273 0.68 17.02 -0.83
N PHE A 274 0.95 17.88 -1.80
CA PHE A 274 0.60 17.66 -3.20
C PHE A 274 1.77 17.97 -4.13
N ALA A 275 1.93 17.16 -5.17
CA ALA A 275 2.76 17.49 -6.34
C ALA A 275 2.11 16.99 -7.63
N ASP A 276 2.20 17.79 -8.68
CA ASP A 276 1.79 17.42 -10.04
C ASP A 276 3.05 17.11 -10.87
N LEU A 277 3.31 15.82 -11.10
CA LEU A 277 4.43 15.33 -11.90
C LEU A 277 4.04 15.00 -13.34
N ARG A 278 2.82 15.35 -13.77
CA ARG A 278 2.36 15.09 -15.14
C ARG A 278 3.13 15.89 -16.19
N ASN A 279 3.71 17.02 -15.80
CA ASN A 279 4.59 17.80 -16.63
C ASN A 279 5.91 18.07 -15.91
N LEU A 280 6.98 17.38 -16.31
CA LEU A 280 8.30 17.47 -15.69
C LEU A 280 9.11 18.72 -16.14
N ASN A 281 8.51 19.61 -16.92
CA ASN A 281 9.12 20.88 -17.31
C ASN A 281 8.52 22.10 -16.56
N LEU A 282 7.45 21.89 -15.78
CA LEU A 282 6.78 22.95 -15.03
C LEU A 282 6.78 22.63 -13.54
N LYS A 283 7.27 23.56 -12.74
CA LYS A 283 7.20 23.47 -11.28
C LYS A 283 5.73 23.55 -10.84
N SER A 284 5.30 22.54 -10.12
CA SER A 284 4.05 22.57 -9.38
C SER A 284 4.29 22.85 -7.90
N GLU A 285 3.24 22.87 -7.12
CA GLU A 285 3.31 23.00 -5.68
C GLU A 285 4.24 21.93 -5.06
N ASN A 286 5.04 22.33 -4.09
CA ASN A 286 6.04 21.53 -3.39
C ASN A 286 7.22 21.01 -4.25
N ILE A 287 7.33 21.37 -5.53
CA ILE A 287 8.49 21.03 -6.36
C ILE A 287 9.50 22.17 -6.35
N ASP A 288 10.71 21.89 -5.86
CA ASP A 288 11.85 22.82 -5.87
C ASP A 288 12.49 22.90 -7.25
N GLY A 289 12.70 21.77 -7.91
CA GLY A 289 13.30 21.73 -9.24
C GLY A 289 13.35 20.37 -9.89
N PHE A 290 13.88 20.37 -11.12
CA PHE A 290 14.11 19.20 -11.94
C PHE A 290 15.53 19.16 -12.46
N ILE A 291 16.10 17.97 -12.62
CA ILE A 291 17.31 17.72 -13.38
C ILE A 291 16.99 16.60 -14.36
N THR A 292 16.97 16.93 -15.65
CA THR A 292 16.78 15.95 -16.73
C THR A 292 18.13 15.58 -17.32
N ARG A 293 18.39 14.29 -17.43
CA ARG A 293 19.54 13.68 -18.09
C ARG A 293 19.06 12.92 -19.34
N SER A 294 19.99 12.32 -20.08
CA SER A 294 19.66 11.55 -21.28
C SER A 294 18.79 10.31 -21.01
N ASP A 295 18.83 9.77 -19.80
CA ASP A 295 18.24 8.48 -19.40
C ASP A 295 17.37 8.58 -18.15
N SER A 296 17.24 9.75 -17.54
CA SER A 296 16.52 9.90 -16.26
C SER A 296 16.08 11.33 -16.00
N THR A 297 14.95 11.46 -15.30
CA THR A 297 14.49 12.75 -14.76
C THR A 297 14.44 12.66 -13.24
N HIS A 298 15.08 13.64 -12.60
CA HIS A 298 15.15 13.77 -11.14
C HIS A 298 14.31 14.97 -10.70
N VAL A 299 13.41 14.75 -9.75
CA VAL A 299 12.52 15.76 -9.18
C VAL A 299 12.86 15.96 -7.71
N PHE A 300 13.02 17.20 -7.29
CA PHE A 300 13.34 17.58 -5.92
C PHE A 300 12.12 18.21 -5.27
N ILE A 301 11.64 17.60 -4.20
CA ILE A 301 10.56 18.16 -3.38
C ILE A 301 11.17 19.19 -2.43
N ILE A 302 10.49 20.34 -2.27
CA ILE A 302 10.86 21.37 -1.30
C ILE A 302 11.05 20.73 0.09
N PRO A 303 12.17 20.97 0.79
CA PRO A 303 12.42 20.37 2.09
C PRO A 303 11.29 20.64 3.07
N MET A 304 10.69 19.57 3.57
CA MET A 304 9.58 19.59 4.48
C MET A 304 10.02 19.82 5.92
N LYS A 305 9.12 20.30 6.76
CA LYS A 305 9.29 20.44 8.21
C LYS A 305 7.96 20.22 8.90
N GLU A 306 7.98 20.12 10.22
CA GLU A 306 6.77 20.12 11.06
C GLU A 306 5.84 21.30 10.67
N ARG A 307 4.56 21.02 10.53
CA ARG A 307 3.53 22.01 10.26
C ARG A 307 2.90 22.45 11.57
N ARG A 308 2.88 23.75 11.81
CA ARG A 308 2.31 24.34 13.04
C ARG A 308 0.99 25.05 12.83
N MET A 309 0.57 25.18 11.59
CA MET A 309 -0.65 25.84 11.19
C MET A 309 -1.39 25.00 10.16
N HIS A 310 -2.71 25.12 10.16
CA HIS A 310 -3.53 24.61 9.07
C HIS A 310 -3.10 25.26 7.76
N ARG A 311 -3.02 24.46 6.72
CA ARG A 311 -2.79 24.94 5.37
C ARG A 311 -4.12 24.91 4.62
N GLN A 312 -4.52 26.01 4.00
CA GLN A 312 -5.67 26.00 3.11
C GLN A 312 -5.50 24.98 1.99
N GLY A 313 -6.57 24.26 1.65
CA GLY A 313 -6.58 23.17 0.69
C GLY A 313 -6.04 23.58 -0.70
N ASN A 314 -5.68 22.57 -1.47
CA ASN A 314 -5.17 22.77 -2.82
C ASN A 314 -6.26 23.30 -3.74
N LEU A 315 -5.90 24.25 -4.62
CA LEU A 315 -6.78 24.74 -5.69
C LEU A 315 -7.33 23.63 -6.62
N GLN A 316 -6.68 22.47 -6.63
CA GLN A 316 -7.03 21.31 -7.47
C GLN A 316 -7.88 20.25 -6.74
N GLY A 317 -8.23 20.47 -5.47
CA GLY A 317 -8.95 19.51 -4.62
C GLY A 317 -8.06 18.47 -3.99
N SER A 318 -8.60 17.73 -3.00
CA SER A 318 -7.89 16.67 -2.29
C SER A 318 -8.08 15.32 -2.99
N LEU A 319 -7.00 14.55 -3.09
CA LEU A 319 -7.02 13.12 -3.48
C LEU A 319 -7.08 12.21 -2.25
N TYR A 320 -7.18 12.78 -1.03
CA TYR A 320 -7.26 12.04 0.23
C TYR A 320 -6.12 11.01 0.42
N GLY A 321 -4.90 11.40 0.09
CA GLY A 321 -3.72 10.52 0.12
C GLY A 321 -3.55 9.66 -1.14
N GLY A 322 -4.45 9.78 -2.09
CA GLY A 322 -4.43 9.07 -3.36
C GLY A 322 -3.46 9.64 -4.40
N ARG A 323 -3.45 9.02 -5.57
CA ARG A 323 -2.70 9.45 -6.75
C ARG A 323 -3.53 9.30 -8.01
N VAL A 324 -3.18 10.07 -9.04
CA VAL A 324 -3.74 9.95 -10.39
C VAL A 324 -2.57 9.85 -11.36
N ILE A 325 -2.39 8.67 -11.94
CA ILE A 325 -1.34 8.43 -12.95
C ILE A 325 -1.75 9.09 -14.26
N GLY A 326 -0.83 9.85 -14.86
CA GLY A 326 -1.09 10.55 -16.11
C GLY A 326 0.09 11.42 -16.53
N SER A 327 0.09 11.83 -17.80
CA SER A 327 1.03 12.80 -18.36
C SER A 327 0.26 13.91 -19.07
N LYS A 328 0.80 15.13 -19.06
CA LYS A 328 0.32 16.26 -19.87
C LYS A 328 1.06 16.39 -21.20
N SER A 329 1.93 15.46 -21.53
CA SER A 329 2.59 15.42 -22.84
C SER A 329 1.61 14.92 -23.90
N PHE A 330 1.53 15.62 -25.02
CA PHE A 330 0.65 15.25 -26.15
C PHE A 330 0.96 13.89 -26.78
N ASN A 331 2.13 13.31 -26.48
CA ASN A 331 2.57 12.04 -27.02
C ASN A 331 2.21 10.81 -26.16
N HIS A 332 1.59 11.01 -25.00
CA HIS A 332 1.25 9.93 -24.07
C HIS A 332 -0.26 9.76 -24.01
N THR A 333 -0.77 8.75 -24.68
CA THR A 333 -2.21 8.47 -24.81
C THR A 333 -2.67 7.29 -23.96
N THR A 334 -1.76 6.44 -23.50
CA THR A 334 -2.06 5.23 -22.70
C THR A 334 -1.24 5.19 -21.42
N ALA A 335 -1.71 4.42 -20.44
CA ALA A 335 -1.00 4.27 -19.17
C ALA A 335 0.39 3.61 -19.31
N SER A 336 0.62 2.84 -20.39
CA SER A 336 1.91 2.24 -20.72
C SER A 336 2.92 3.21 -21.33
N ASP A 337 2.48 4.39 -21.79
CA ASP A 337 3.38 5.42 -22.35
C ASP A 337 3.92 6.37 -21.28
N ILE A 338 3.43 6.26 -20.06
CA ILE A 338 3.75 7.18 -18.97
C ILE A 338 5.08 6.80 -18.35
N ASP A 339 5.98 7.77 -18.26
CA ASP A 339 7.34 7.57 -17.79
C ASP A 339 7.48 7.65 -16.27
N TYR A 340 8.63 7.21 -15.78
CA TYR A 340 9.03 7.28 -14.39
C TYR A 340 10.07 8.39 -14.16
N CYS A 341 10.05 8.95 -12.96
CA CYS A 341 11.07 9.88 -12.51
C CYS A 341 11.55 9.53 -11.10
N MET A 342 12.78 9.88 -10.78
CA MET A 342 13.33 9.73 -9.43
C MET A 342 12.94 10.95 -8.60
N VAL A 343 12.11 10.77 -7.58
CA VAL A 343 11.63 11.84 -6.71
C VAL A 343 12.36 11.82 -5.38
N TYR A 344 12.90 12.97 -4.98
CA TYR A 344 13.63 13.13 -3.73
C TYR A 344 12.80 13.91 -2.72
N PHE A 345 12.50 13.27 -1.60
CA PHE A 345 11.82 13.86 -0.46
C PHE A 345 12.83 14.18 0.64
N TYR A 346 12.65 15.33 1.30
CA TYR A 346 13.49 15.78 2.39
C TYR A 346 12.64 16.25 3.57
N LEU A 347 13.00 15.83 4.79
CA LEU A 347 12.40 16.29 6.04
C LEU A 347 13.50 16.85 6.94
N ASN A 348 13.47 18.16 7.18
CA ASN A 348 14.44 18.82 8.05
C ASN A 348 14.17 18.49 9.51
N GLN A 349 15.15 17.89 10.19
CA GLN A 349 15.13 17.52 11.60
C GLN A 349 16.54 17.61 12.15
N GLU A 350 16.74 18.34 13.25
CA GLU A 350 18.07 18.56 13.87
C GLU A 350 18.73 17.24 14.30
N ASN A 351 17.94 16.27 14.79
CA ASN A 351 18.42 15.01 15.31
C ASN A 351 17.64 13.83 14.72
N LYS A 352 18.29 12.68 14.63
CA LYS A 352 17.60 11.42 14.35
C LYS A 352 16.68 11.08 15.53
N ASP A 353 15.42 10.69 15.22
CA ASP A 353 14.53 10.16 16.25
C ASP A 353 15.02 8.77 16.67
N PRO A 354 15.24 8.50 17.96
CA PRO A 354 15.76 7.21 18.42
C PRO A 354 14.70 6.12 18.54
N ASN A 355 13.41 6.47 18.50
CA ASN A 355 12.31 5.58 18.88
C ASN A 355 11.44 5.15 17.72
N GLY A 356 11.71 5.63 16.51
CA GLY A 356 10.91 5.26 15.33
C GLY A 356 11.40 5.95 14.06
N ASP A 357 10.70 5.70 13.00
CA ASP A 357 11.08 6.12 11.66
C ASP A 357 10.01 7.00 11.00
N PHE A 358 10.42 7.81 10.04
CA PHE A 358 9.52 8.62 9.22
C PHE A 358 9.33 7.97 7.85
N TYR A 359 8.09 8.03 7.36
CA TYR A 359 7.69 7.45 6.08
C TYR A 359 6.97 8.49 5.23
N VAL A 360 7.25 8.49 3.92
CA VAL A 360 6.41 9.16 2.94
C VAL A 360 5.23 8.23 2.67
N PHE A 361 4.03 8.63 3.09
CA PHE A 361 2.88 7.75 3.19
C PHE A 361 1.69 8.26 2.38
N GLY A 362 1.02 7.34 1.71
CA GLY A 362 -0.15 7.55 0.88
C GLY A 362 -0.29 6.39 -0.11
N GLU A 363 -1.10 6.57 -1.15
CA GLU A 363 -1.23 5.55 -2.18
C GLU A 363 0.08 5.31 -2.94
N LEU A 364 0.98 6.31 -3.00
CA LEU A 364 2.31 6.14 -3.57
C LEU A 364 3.12 5.02 -2.89
N SER A 365 2.86 4.77 -1.60
CA SER A 365 3.42 3.67 -0.83
C SER A 365 2.44 2.49 -0.66
N ASN A 366 1.30 2.47 -1.39
CA ASN A 366 0.17 1.54 -1.21
C ASN A 366 -0.43 1.58 0.20
N PHE A 367 -0.32 2.72 0.90
CA PHE A 367 -0.68 2.90 2.31
C PHE A 367 0.05 1.92 3.25
N GLU A 368 1.33 1.65 2.97
CA GLU A 368 2.19 0.76 3.74
C GLU A 368 3.42 1.47 4.29
N PHE A 369 3.89 1.00 5.47
CA PHE A 369 5.17 1.38 6.07
C PHE A 369 6.29 0.44 5.57
N SER A 370 6.64 0.54 4.31
CA SER A 370 7.66 -0.30 3.69
C SER A 370 9.05 0.37 3.73
N GLU A 371 10.12 -0.42 3.73
CA GLU A 371 11.50 0.10 3.65
C GLU A 371 11.71 0.96 2.40
N ARG A 372 10.98 0.72 1.32
CA ARG A 372 11.03 1.50 0.08
C ARG A 372 10.60 2.96 0.27
N PHE A 373 9.72 3.24 1.25
CA PHE A 373 9.19 4.59 1.54
C PHE A 373 9.62 5.13 2.90
N LYS A 374 10.55 4.45 3.56
CA LYS A 374 11.20 4.88 4.78
C LYS A 374 12.23 5.96 4.48
N MET A 375 12.24 7.02 5.28
CA MET A 375 13.21 8.10 5.15
C MET A 375 14.47 7.79 5.96
N ILE A 376 15.63 8.00 5.36
CA ILE A 376 16.96 7.74 5.97
C ILE A 376 17.53 9.06 6.48
N TYR A 377 18.02 9.09 7.72
CA TYR A 377 18.61 10.28 8.32
C TYR A 377 20.03 10.54 7.79
N GLU A 378 20.28 11.78 7.33
CA GLU A 378 21.59 12.30 6.89
C GLU A 378 22.14 13.23 8.01
N PRO A 379 23.03 12.76 8.92
CA PRO A 379 23.50 13.56 10.07
C PRO A 379 24.17 14.88 9.70
N GLU A 380 25.00 14.86 8.66
CA GLU A 380 25.75 16.04 8.18
C GLU A 380 24.82 17.16 7.69
N LYS A 381 23.65 16.78 7.18
CA LYS A 381 22.66 17.71 6.62
C LYS A 381 21.48 17.97 7.56
N LYS A 382 21.48 17.33 8.72
CA LYS A 382 20.41 17.42 9.73
C LYS A 382 19.02 17.25 9.12
N ARG A 383 18.83 16.17 8.35
CA ARG A 383 17.59 15.90 7.66
C ARG A 383 17.39 14.42 7.38
N TYR A 384 16.16 14.02 7.19
CA TYR A 384 15.82 12.75 6.59
C TYR A 384 15.67 12.90 5.07
N ARG A 385 16.02 11.85 4.33
CA ARG A 385 15.92 11.78 2.88
C ARG A 385 15.28 10.47 2.44
N LEU A 386 14.46 10.55 1.40
CA LEU A 386 13.99 9.42 0.62
C LEU A 386 14.21 9.71 -0.87
N ALA A 387 14.61 8.70 -1.63
CA ALA A 387 14.58 8.71 -3.09
C ALA A 387 13.67 7.56 -3.56
N ALA A 388 12.66 7.87 -4.35
CA ALA A 388 11.68 6.90 -4.81
C ALA A 388 11.41 7.06 -6.31
N TYR A 389 11.33 5.95 -7.05
CA TYR A 389 10.81 5.96 -8.41
C TYR A 389 9.30 6.12 -8.37
N LEU A 390 8.79 7.20 -8.97
CA LEU A 390 7.37 7.45 -9.14
C LEU A 390 7.04 7.60 -10.63
N LYS A 391 5.93 6.99 -11.06
CA LYS A 391 5.35 7.20 -12.38
C LYS A 391 4.79 8.61 -12.48
N GLN A 392 4.83 9.26 -13.63
CA GLN A 392 4.23 10.59 -13.79
C GLN A 392 2.75 10.57 -13.38
N GLY A 393 2.34 11.62 -12.67
CA GLY A 393 0.99 11.71 -12.11
C GLY A 393 0.81 12.85 -11.13
N MET A 394 -0.36 12.94 -10.54
CA MET A 394 -0.64 13.77 -9.37
C MET A 394 -0.58 12.90 -8.12
N TYR A 395 0.00 13.43 -7.06
CA TYR A 395 0.21 12.71 -5.82
C TYR A 395 -0.20 13.53 -4.62
N ASN A 396 -0.97 12.90 -3.71
CA ASN A 396 -1.08 13.35 -2.33
C ASN A 396 -0.26 12.44 -1.42
N TRP A 397 0.36 13.01 -0.39
CA TRP A 397 1.07 12.26 0.64
C TRP A 397 1.09 13.00 1.97
N GLN A 398 1.47 12.28 3.02
CA GLN A 398 1.81 12.80 4.36
C GLN A 398 3.15 12.22 4.81
N ILE A 399 3.78 12.87 5.78
CA ILE A 399 4.89 12.27 6.52
C ILE A 399 4.32 11.69 7.79
N LEU A 400 4.33 10.37 7.91
CA LEU A 400 3.91 9.67 9.12
C LEU A 400 5.12 9.18 9.90
N TYR A 401 5.02 9.29 11.22
CA TYR A 401 5.97 8.69 12.14
C TYR A 401 5.42 7.35 12.61
N SER A 402 6.24 6.31 12.57
CA SER A 402 5.86 4.99 13.06
C SER A 402 6.96 4.40 13.95
N LYS A 403 6.55 3.74 15.04
CA LYS A 403 7.43 3.01 15.95
C LYS A 403 7.53 1.53 15.62
N ASP A 404 6.49 0.99 15.05
CA ASP A 404 6.28 -0.45 14.85
C ASP A 404 6.24 -0.85 13.36
N GLY A 405 6.22 0.14 12.44
CA GLY A 405 6.03 -0.10 11.02
C GLY A 405 4.62 -0.58 10.66
N LEU A 406 3.63 -0.42 11.55
CA LEU A 406 2.25 -0.87 11.37
C LEU A 406 1.25 0.27 11.54
N THR A 407 1.51 1.18 12.48
CA THR A 407 0.64 2.32 12.80
C THR A 407 1.37 3.64 12.63
N GLY A 408 0.68 4.66 12.11
CA GLY A 408 1.26 5.96 11.80
C GLY A 408 0.70 7.11 12.63
N ASP A 409 1.58 7.84 13.31
CA ASP A 409 1.26 9.09 13.98
C ASP A 409 1.37 10.27 13.00
N VAL A 410 0.23 10.88 12.68
CA VAL A 410 0.14 12.07 11.82
C VAL A 410 0.56 13.35 12.53
N ASN A 411 0.41 13.40 13.86
CA ASN A 411 0.61 14.63 14.61
C ASN A 411 2.09 15.03 14.75
N ARG A 412 3.01 14.08 14.62
CA ARG A 412 4.44 14.32 14.78
C ARG A 412 5.00 15.33 13.78
N ILE A 413 4.48 15.35 12.55
CA ILE A 413 4.95 16.24 11.47
C ILE A 413 3.82 17.10 10.90
N GLU A 414 2.65 16.52 10.64
CA GLU A 414 1.57 17.23 9.96
C GLU A 414 0.70 18.02 10.93
N ASN A 415 0.67 17.64 12.22
CA ASN A 415 -0.30 18.11 13.21
C ASN A 415 -1.76 17.83 12.79
N SER A 416 -2.72 18.29 13.59
CA SER A 416 -4.14 18.06 13.33
C SER A 416 -4.96 19.32 13.51
N PHE A 417 -5.82 19.61 12.53
CA PHE A 417 -6.70 20.75 12.45
C PHE A 417 -8.05 20.33 11.90
N THR A 418 -9.13 20.63 12.57
CA THR A 418 -10.48 20.23 12.13
C THR A 418 -10.95 20.85 10.82
N ASP A 419 -10.26 21.86 10.33
CA ASP A 419 -10.55 22.41 9.00
C ASP A 419 -9.99 21.57 7.85
N ALA A 420 -9.17 20.53 8.15
CA ALA A 420 -8.54 19.68 7.14
C ALA A 420 -9.56 18.82 6.39
N GLU A 421 -9.39 18.75 5.07
CA GLU A 421 -10.22 17.90 4.22
C GLU A 421 -9.92 16.42 4.42
N ASN A 422 -10.97 15.64 4.66
CA ASN A 422 -10.86 14.19 4.85
C ASN A 422 -12.02 13.44 4.20
N SER A 423 -11.75 12.22 3.77
CA SER A 423 -12.75 11.23 3.38
C SER A 423 -12.87 10.15 4.46
N TYR A 424 -14.09 9.64 4.63
CA TYR A 424 -14.36 8.56 5.58
C TYR A 424 -15.20 7.49 4.92
N SER A 425 -14.97 6.25 5.29
CA SER A 425 -15.79 5.11 4.88
C SER A 425 -16.33 4.40 6.11
N ILE A 426 -17.63 4.11 6.10
CA ILE A 426 -18.30 3.25 7.08
C ILE A 426 -18.57 1.92 6.39
N LEU A 427 -17.99 0.85 6.89
CA LEU A 427 -18.20 -0.52 6.44
C LEU A 427 -19.03 -1.25 7.51
N VAL A 428 -20.18 -1.79 7.13
CA VAL A 428 -21.07 -2.51 8.04
C VAL A 428 -21.08 -3.99 7.65
N TYR A 429 -20.68 -4.81 8.59
CA TYR A 429 -20.61 -6.26 8.43
C TYR A 429 -21.69 -6.96 9.24
N HIS A 430 -22.16 -8.09 8.73
CA HIS A 430 -23.05 -9.01 9.41
C HIS A 430 -22.41 -10.39 9.53
N LYS A 431 -22.17 -10.80 10.77
CA LYS A 431 -21.78 -12.17 11.12
C LYS A 431 -23.05 -12.94 11.45
N ASP A 432 -23.61 -13.62 10.45
CA ASP A 432 -24.75 -14.47 10.68
C ASP A 432 -24.33 -15.71 11.49
N ILE A 433 -25.12 -16.06 12.52
CA ILE A 433 -24.83 -17.21 13.36
C ILE A 433 -24.92 -18.55 12.60
N THR A 434 -25.61 -18.55 11.46
CA THR A 434 -25.79 -19.73 10.60
C THR A 434 -24.83 -19.80 9.44
N ALA A 435 -23.98 -18.78 9.26
CA ALA A 435 -23.01 -18.69 8.18
C ALA A 435 -21.57 -18.72 8.72
N ASP A 436 -20.72 -19.49 8.07
CA ASP A 436 -19.30 -19.62 8.43
C ASP A 436 -18.43 -18.47 7.87
N TYR A 437 -19.06 -17.36 7.51
CA TYR A 437 -18.38 -16.19 6.96
C TYR A 437 -19.08 -14.88 7.32
N VAL A 438 -18.35 -13.78 7.19
CA VAL A 438 -18.83 -12.43 7.49
C VAL A 438 -19.18 -11.72 6.18
N ARG A 439 -20.38 -11.16 6.09
CA ARG A 439 -20.88 -10.41 4.92
C ARG A 439 -20.64 -8.92 5.11
N LEU A 440 -20.19 -8.22 4.07
CA LEU A 440 -20.19 -6.76 4.02
C LEU A 440 -21.53 -6.27 3.45
N ILE A 441 -22.44 -5.87 4.33
CA ILE A 441 -23.85 -5.59 3.99
C ILE A 441 -24.12 -4.13 3.64
N LYS A 442 -23.16 -3.21 3.90
CA LYS A 442 -23.24 -1.80 3.51
C LYS A 442 -21.90 -1.12 3.53
N HIS A 443 -21.66 -0.26 2.54
CA HIS A 443 -20.63 0.75 2.54
C HIS A 443 -21.24 2.15 2.35
N THR A 444 -20.71 3.13 3.06
CA THR A 444 -21.07 4.55 2.88
C THR A 444 -19.82 5.41 2.96
N ALA A 445 -19.61 6.28 1.98
CA ALA A 445 -18.54 7.26 1.98
C ALA A 445 -19.06 8.62 2.47
N LEU A 446 -18.27 9.29 3.30
CA LEU A 446 -18.51 10.62 3.83
C LEU A 446 -17.31 11.52 3.53
N PHE A 447 -17.54 12.82 3.47
CA PHE A 447 -16.48 13.80 3.22
C PHE A 447 -16.62 14.95 4.22
N PHE A 448 -15.49 15.52 4.60
CA PHE A 448 -15.45 16.72 5.43
C PHE A 448 -14.48 17.74 4.80
N PRO A 449 -14.87 19.01 4.69
CA PRO A 449 -16.24 19.53 4.84
C PRO A 449 -17.17 19.02 3.72
N SER A 450 -18.46 18.85 4.05
CA SER A 450 -19.44 18.26 3.13
C SER A 450 -19.73 19.09 1.87
N GLU A 451 -19.55 20.41 1.94
CA GLU A 451 -19.83 21.32 0.84
C GLU A 451 -18.80 21.27 -0.31
N GLN A 452 -17.56 20.83 -0.04
CA GLN A 452 -16.50 20.72 -1.05
C GLN A 452 -16.52 19.40 -1.83
N SER A 453 -17.30 18.42 -1.41
CA SER A 453 -17.42 17.12 -2.09
C SER A 453 -18.03 17.18 -3.51
N GLN A 454 -18.57 18.32 -3.93
CA GLN A 454 -19.19 18.51 -5.26
C GLN A 454 -18.17 18.78 -6.39
N PHE A 455 -16.92 19.13 -6.07
CA PHE A 455 -15.83 19.23 -7.06
C PHE A 455 -15.09 17.91 -7.23
N ARG A 456 -15.82 16.83 -7.47
CA ARG A 456 -15.20 15.57 -7.93
C ARG A 456 -14.66 15.82 -9.33
N PHE A 457 -13.37 15.57 -9.52
CA PHE A 457 -12.74 15.52 -10.82
C PHE A 457 -13.57 14.66 -11.78
N ASN A 458 -14.32 15.30 -12.66
CA ASN A 458 -14.74 14.69 -13.91
C ASN A 458 -13.51 14.61 -14.82
N LEU A 459 -12.61 13.64 -14.55
CA LEU A 459 -11.44 13.33 -15.39
C LEU A 459 -11.82 12.64 -16.70
N ASN A 460 -13.13 12.47 -16.96
CA ASN A 460 -13.65 11.85 -18.18
C ASN A 460 -14.28 12.88 -19.15
N ARG A 461 -13.71 14.06 -19.30
CA ARG A 461 -14.05 14.91 -20.41
C ARG A 461 -12.81 15.63 -20.91
N ASP A 462 -12.46 15.24 -22.13
CA ASP A 462 -11.54 15.69 -23.16
C ASP A 462 -10.26 14.88 -23.30
#